data_aaab06dd227d6376f701614aefb46215
#
_entry.id   aaab06dd227d6376f701614aefb46215
#
_cell.length_a   1.000
_cell.length_b   1.000
_cell.length_c   1.000
_cell.angle_alpha   90.00
_cell.angle_beta   90.00
_cell.angle_gamma   90.00
#
_symmetry.space_group_name_H-M   'P 1'
#
loop_
_entity.id
_entity.type
_entity.pdbx_description
1 polymer ?
#
loop_
_entity_poly.entity_id
_entity_poly.type
_entity_poly.pdbx_seq_one_letter_code
_entity_poly.pdbx_strand_id
1 'polypeptide(L)'
;MIGMDVDKIYKLKLRGLQDMAISKKLEMIYYNGQPDGIRSIRRHLSTMTTYVIPRPLLSEAKKLNGINRPGIYYLISENDDNKIAQIYIGQTRNGVSRLDDHNRSKDFWNKAIMFLADSKTFSLDMISGLEAFAIGKAIDAKRYKVENTVNPKYEI
;
A
#
# COMPACT_ATOMS: atom_id res chain seq x y z
N MET A 1 2.40 -40.59 -39.36
CA MET A 1 2.42 -39.20 -38.84
C MET A 1 1.78 -39.16 -37.47
N ILE A 2 2.55 -38.94 -36.45
CA ILE A 2 2.02 -38.85 -35.08
C ILE A 2 1.47 -37.43 -34.93
N GLY A 3 0.13 -37.30 -34.89
CA GLY A 3 -0.53 -36.05 -34.60
C GLY A 3 -0.17 -35.61 -33.17
N MET A 4 0.48 -34.46 -33.01
CA MET A 4 0.67 -33.88 -31.69
C MET A 4 -0.67 -33.41 -31.16
N ASP A 5 -0.99 -33.88 -29.97
CA ASP A 5 -2.19 -33.45 -29.25
C ASP A 5 -2.09 -31.95 -28.92
N VAL A 6 -2.95 -31.15 -29.53
CA VAL A 6 -2.98 -29.69 -29.39
C VAL A 6 -3.18 -29.29 -27.93
N ASP A 7 -3.99 -30.04 -27.17
CA ASP A 7 -4.22 -29.79 -25.75
C ASP A 7 -2.95 -30.01 -24.93
N LYS A 8 -2.16 -30.99 -25.28
CA LYS A 8 -0.88 -31.26 -24.62
C LYS A 8 0.14 -30.16 -24.88
N ILE A 9 0.18 -29.64 -26.11
CA ILE A 9 1.05 -28.49 -26.48
C ILE A 9 0.60 -27.23 -25.74
N TYR A 10 -0.71 -26.99 -25.67
CA TYR A 10 -1.26 -25.83 -24.97
C TYR A 10 -0.95 -25.88 -23.47
N LYS A 11 -1.13 -27.05 -22.84
CA LYS A 11 -0.77 -27.26 -21.44
C LYS A 11 0.72 -27.09 -21.17
N LEU A 12 1.59 -27.56 -22.07
CA LEU A 12 3.03 -27.38 -21.97
C LEU A 12 3.43 -25.88 -22.12
N LYS A 13 2.78 -25.15 -23.02
CA LYS A 13 2.98 -23.71 -23.18
C LYS A 13 2.52 -22.93 -21.94
N LEU A 14 1.37 -23.26 -21.37
CA LEU A 14 0.89 -22.65 -20.13
C LEU A 14 1.82 -22.94 -18.95
N ARG A 15 2.32 -24.18 -18.87
CA ARG A 15 3.27 -24.58 -17.83
C ARG A 15 4.61 -23.86 -17.97
N GLY A 16 5.12 -23.71 -19.20
CA GLY A 16 6.32 -22.93 -19.49
C GLY A 16 6.16 -21.45 -19.16
N LEU A 17 4.96 -20.88 -19.36
CA LEU A 17 4.65 -19.50 -18.95
C LEU A 17 4.55 -19.34 -17.44
N GLN A 18 4.08 -20.36 -16.71
CA GLN A 18 4.05 -20.36 -15.24
C GLN A 18 5.45 -20.54 -14.64
N ASP A 19 6.30 -21.34 -15.28
CA ASP A 19 7.68 -21.58 -14.85
C ASP A 19 8.65 -20.48 -15.30
N MET A 20 8.26 -19.62 -16.25
CA MET A 20 9.02 -18.44 -16.60
C MET A 20 8.93 -17.44 -15.45
N ALA A 21 9.98 -17.39 -14.64
CA ALA A 21 10.18 -16.31 -13.68
C ALA A 21 10.21 -14.98 -14.42
N ILE A 22 9.08 -14.25 -14.42
CA ILE A 22 9.03 -12.90 -14.97
C ILE A 22 9.80 -12.00 -14.01
N SER A 23 10.96 -11.54 -14.45
CA SER A 23 11.74 -10.57 -13.69
C SER A 23 10.92 -9.31 -13.48
N LYS A 24 10.73 -8.93 -12.22
CA LYS A 24 10.07 -7.69 -11.84
C LYS A 24 11.11 -6.72 -11.30
N LYS A 25 11.18 -5.54 -11.90
CA LYS A 25 12.03 -4.48 -11.40
C LYS A 25 11.29 -3.70 -10.31
N LEU A 26 11.90 -3.62 -9.15
CA LEU A 26 11.49 -2.74 -8.05
C LEU A 26 12.51 -1.62 -7.92
N GLU A 27 12.03 -0.40 -7.82
CA GLU A 27 12.82 0.77 -7.49
C GLU A 27 12.53 1.17 -6.05
N MET A 28 13.57 1.23 -5.23
CA MET A 28 13.48 1.68 -3.86
C MET A 28 14.37 2.90 -3.68
N ILE A 29 13.82 3.96 -3.11
CA ILE A 29 14.52 5.20 -2.82
C ILE A 29 14.56 5.41 -1.31
N TYR A 30 15.75 5.60 -0.78
CA TYR A 30 15.99 6.04 0.60
C TYR A 30 16.32 7.54 0.56
N TYR A 31 15.33 8.38 0.90
CA TYR A 31 15.43 9.83 0.67
C TYR A 31 16.56 10.53 1.45
N ASN A 32 16.89 10.02 2.63
CA ASN A 32 18.03 10.52 3.42
C ASN A 32 19.19 9.55 3.45
N GLY A 33 19.20 8.52 2.61
CA GLY A 33 20.19 7.46 2.65
C GLY A 33 20.11 6.55 3.89
N GLN A 34 19.11 6.75 4.75
CA GLN A 34 18.92 5.97 5.97
C GLN A 34 17.87 4.86 5.76
N PRO A 35 18.19 3.60 6.15
CA PRO A 35 17.27 2.48 5.98
C PRO A 35 15.95 2.62 6.77
N ASP A 36 15.98 3.33 7.88
CA ASP A 36 14.85 3.61 8.78
C ASP A 36 14.21 4.99 8.54
N GLY A 37 14.65 5.71 7.52
CA GLY A 37 14.10 7.00 7.12
C GLY A 37 12.89 6.88 6.18
N ILE A 38 12.60 7.97 5.47
CA ILE A 38 11.55 7.98 4.45
C ILE A 38 12.02 7.15 3.25
N ARG A 39 11.15 6.23 2.81
CA ARG A 39 11.42 5.34 1.67
C ARG A 39 10.26 5.37 0.71
N SER A 40 10.54 5.21 -0.58
CA SER A 40 9.52 4.88 -1.56
C SER A 40 9.86 3.58 -2.27
N ILE A 41 8.81 2.85 -2.62
CA ILE A 41 8.92 1.59 -3.36
C ILE A 41 7.98 1.68 -4.56
N ARG A 42 8.51 1.46 -5.74
CA ARG A 42 7.74 1.46 -6.98
C ARG A 42 8.10 0.24 -7.82
N ARG A 43 7.09 -0.47 -8.27
CA ARG A 43 7.26 -1.50 -9.30
C ARG A 43 7.31 -0.82 -10.67
N HIS A 44 8.22 -1.27 -11.54
CA HIS A 44 8.26 -0.81 -12.92
C HIS A 44 6.88 -0.92 -13.59
N LEU A 45 6.47 0.12 -14.28
CA LEU A 45 5.15 0.26 -14.92
C LEU A 45 3.95 0.24 -13.96
N SER A 46 4.17 0.39 -12.66
CA SER A 46 3.07 0.57 -11.71
C SER A 46 2.47 1.96 -11.81
N THR A 47 1.17 2.05 -11.57
CA THR A 47 0.43 3.31 -11.48
C THR A 47 0.38 3.87 -10.06
N MET A 48 1.02 3.20 -9.12
CA MET A 48 1.08 3.59 -7.70
C MET A 48 2.50 3.54 -7.17
N THR A 49 2.81 4.46 -6.27
CA THR A 49 4.03 4.48 -5.49
C THR A 49 3.69 4.29 -4.01
N THR A 50 4.42 3.42 -3.34
CA THR A 50 4.30 3.19 -1.90
C THR A 50 5.34 4.00 -1.17
N TYR A 51 4.92 4.81 -0.20
CA TYR A 51 5.79 5.56 0.69
C TYR A 51 5.73 5.00 2.10
N VAL A 52 6.88 4.86 2.73
CA VAL A 52 7.00 4.52 4.15
C VAL A 52 7.53 5.76 4.87
N ILE A 53 6.72 6.31 5.78
CA ILE A 53 7.01 7.58 6.45
C ILE A 53 7.01 7.36 7.95
N PRO A 54 8.18 7.40 8.60
CA PRO A 54 8.23 7.49 10.06
C PRO A 54 7.56 8.79 10.54
N ARG A 55 6.73 8.69 11.58
CA ARG A 55 5.97 9.85 12.09
C ARG A 55 6.84 11.09 12.38
N PRO A 56 8.04 10.96 13.00
CA PRO A 56 8.90 12.12 13.25
C PRO A 56 9.36 12.84 11.99
N LEU A 57 9.32 12.17 10.82
CA LEU A 57 9.77 12.72 9.54
C LEU A 57 8.63 13.24 8.66
N LEU A 58 7.45 13.43 9.22
CA LEU A 58 6.28 13.88 8.48
C LEU A 58 6.49 15.23 7.78
N SER A 59 7.12 16.18 8.44
CA SER A 59 7.43 17.50 7.87
C SER A 59 8.40 17.43 6.70
N GLU A 60 9.33 16.51 6.73
CA GLU A 60 10.27 16.27 5.63
C GLU A 60 9.58 15.57 4.46
N ALA A 61 8.70 14.62 4.73
CA ALA A 61 7.93 13.92 3.72
C ALA A 61 7.08 14.89 2.87
N LYS A 62 6.54 15.94 3.47
CA LYS A 62 5.74 16.96 2.77
C LYS A 62 6.49 17.69 1.66
N LYS A 63 7.79 17.69 1.70
CA LYS A 63 8.66 18.35 0.70
C LYS A 63 8.92 17.48 -0.53
N LEU A 64 8.52 16.21 -0.50
CA LEU A 64 8.76 15.29 -1.60
C LEU A 64 7.82 15.56 -2.77
N ASN A 65 8.34 15.44 -3.98
CA ASN A 65 7.54 15.49 -5.19
C ASN A 65 6.63 14.27 -5.30
N GLY A 66 5.38 14.49 -5.71
CA GLY A 66 4.41 13.41 -5.91
C GLY A 66 3.73 12.89 -4.64
N ILE A 67 4.05 13.46 -3.48
CA ILE A 67 3.48 13.03 -2.19
C ILE A 67 2.04 13.55 -1.96
N ASN A 68 1.57 14.50 -2.76
CA ASN A 68 0.25 15.12 -2.62
C ASN A 68 -0.75 14.53 -3.63
N ARG A 69 -0.78 13.23 -3.74
CA ARG A 69 -1.65 12.49 -4.68
C ARG A 69 -2.69 11.67 -3.94
N PRO A 70 -3.79 11.31 -4.62
CA PRO A 70 -4.82 10.49 -4.00
C PRO A 70 -4.35 9.05 -3.78
N GLY A 71 -4.91 8.41 -2.76
CA GLY A 71 -4.64 7.02 -2.45
C GLY A 71 -5.18 6.60 -1.10
N ILE A 72 -4.65 5.51 -0.59
CA ILE A 72 -4.95 5.01 0.75
C ILE A 72 -3.69 5.01 1.61
N TYR A 73 -3.88 4.99 2.91
CA TYR A 73 -2.76 4.96 3.86
C TYR A 73 -3.07 4.06 5.05
N TYR A 74 -2.02 3.51 5.61
CA TYR A 74 -2.03 2.74 6.85
C TYR A 74 -1.25 3.51 7.90
N LEU A 75 -1.86 3.75 9.07
CA LEU A 75 -1.18 4.22 10.26
C LEU A 75 -0.94 3.02 11.16
N ILE A 76 0.31 2.76 11.49
CA ILE A 76 0.72 1.55 12.19
C ILE A 76 1.46 1.92 13.44
N SER A 77 1.15 1.22 14.55
CA SER A 77 2.02 1.16 15.70
C SER A 77 2.99 0.00 15.54
N GLU A 78 4.25 0.29 15.31
CA GLU A 78 5.29 -0.73 15.46
C GLU A 78 5.64 -0.84 16.93
N ASN A 79 5.44 -2.00 17.46
CA ASN A 79 5.47 -2.12 18.89
C ASN A 79 6.69 -2.69 19.48
N ASP A 80 6.90 -2.06 20.56
CA ASP A 80 7.49 -2.56 21.79
C ASP A 80 6.71 -3.75 22.36
N ASP A 81 7.47 -4.68 22.85
CA ASP A 81 7.17 -5.80 23.72
C ASP A 81 5.74 -5.94 24.23
N ASN A 82 5.06 -7.00 23.80
CA ASN A 82 3.83 -7.54 24.38
C ASN A 82 2.52 -6.77 24.14
N LYS A 83 2.48 -5.75 23.31
CA LYS A 83 1.22 -5.10 22.91
C LYS A 83 0.81 -5.54 21.51
N ILE A 84 -0.48 -5.73 21.30
CA ILE A 84 -1.02 -5.98 19.98
C ILE A 84 -0.79 -4.73 19.12
N ALA A 85 -0.14 -4.90 17.97
CA ALA A 85 0.05 -3.81 17.03
C ALA A 85 -1.31 -3.29 16.55
N GLN A 86 -1.40 -1.98 16.39
CA GLN A 86 -2.62 -1.29 15.98
C GLN A 86 -2.48 -0.78 14.55
N ILE A 87 -3.56 -0.78 13.80
CA ILE A 87 -3.63 -0.25 12.45
C ILE A 87 -4.89 0.57 12.26
N TYR A 88 -4.75 1.69 11.58
CA TYR A 88 -5.84 2.48 11.04
C TYR A 88 -5.64 2.64 9.54
N ILE A 89 -6.70 2.44 8.76
CA ILE A 89 -6.66 2.54 7.31
C ILE A 89 -7.57 3.68 6.88
N GLY A 90 -7.07 4.57 6.05
CA GLY A 90 -7.82 5.70 5.56
C GLY A 90 -7.54 6.00 4.10
N GLN A 91 -8.31 6.94 3.55
CA GLN A 91 -8.13 7.47 2.21
C GLN A 91 -7.73 8.93 2.24
N THR A 92 -7.05 9.36 1.21
CA THR A 92 -6.63 10.75 1.03
C THR A 92 -6.83 11.19 -0.41
N ARG A 93 -7.21 12.45 -0.60
CA ARG A 93 -7.23 13.11 -1.93
C ARG A 93 -5.92 13.84 -2.20
N ASN A 94 -5.25 14.28 -1.16
CA ASN A 94 -4.08 15.15 -1.21
C ASN A 94 -2.85 14.55 -0.50
N GLY A 95 -2.74 13.23 -0.49
CA GLY A 95 -1.57 12.53 0.01
C GLY A 95 -1.26 12.84 1.48
N VAL A 96 -0.02 13.21 1.72
CA VAL A 96 0.55 13.37 3.06
C VAL A 96 -0.11 14.44 3.91
N SER A 97 -0.78 15.43 3.33
CA SER A 97 -1.45 16.48 4.09
C SER A 97 -2.54 15.94 5.03
N ARG A 98 -3.16 14.82 4.68
CA ARG A 98 -4.13 14.15 5.54
C ARG A 98 -3.53 13.63 6.84
N LEU A 99 -2.26 13.33 6.85
CA LEU A 99 -1.55 12.84 8.04
C LEU A 99 -1.38 13.91 9.12
N ASP A 100 -1.46 15.19 8.77
CA ASP A 100 -1.42 16.27 9.76
C ASP A 100 -2.57 16.21 10.74
N ASP A 101 -3.78 15.90 10.24
CA ASP A 101 -4.95 15.75 11.09
C ASP A 101 -4.77 14.57 12.05
N HIS A 102 -4.24 13.47 11.56
CA HIS A 102 -3.96 12.29 12.38
C HIS A 102 -2.80 12.49 13.35
N ASN A 103 -1.83 13.30 12.99
CA ASN A 103 -0.72 13.64 13.88
C ASN A 103 -1.21 14.41 15.12
N ARG A 104 -2.28 15.19 14.97
CA ARG A 104 -2.91 15.95 16.08
C ARG A 104 -3.90 15.12 16.89
N SER A 105 -4.62 14.18 16.25
CA SER A 105 -5.79 13.51 16.83
C SER A 105 -5.58 12.07 17.25
N LYS A 106 -4.54 11.41 16.77
CA LYS A 106 -4.27 9.99 17.02
C LYS A 106 -2.85 9.77 17.54
N ASP A 107 -2.72 9.18 18.71
CA ASP A 107 -1.42 9.02 19.39
C ASP A 107 -0.76 7.67 19.13
N PHE A 108 -1.52 6.65 18.74
CA PHE A 108 -1.06 5.27 18.72
C PHE A 108 -0.01 4.95 17.64
N TRP A 109 0.02 5.68 16.53
CA TRP A 109 0.84 5.36 15.38
C TRP A 109 2.22 6.01 15.40
N ASN A 110 3.20 5.31 14.85
CA ASN A 110 4.57 5.79 14.70
C ASN A 110 5.10 5.73 13.25
N LYS A 111 4.35 5.07 12.37
CA LYS A 111 4.70 4.92 10.95
C LYS A 111 3.45 5.00 10.09
N ALA A 112 3.55 5.66 8.96
CA ALA A 112 2.55 5.64 7.91
C ALA A 112 3.09 4.90 6.68
N ILE A 113 2.24 4.07 6.07
CA ILE A 113 2.49 3.49 4.75
C ILE A 113 1.42 4.05 3.82
N MET A 114 1.84 4.77 2.78
CA MET A 114 0.95 5.42 1.84
C MET A 114 1.05 4.78 0.47
N PHE A 115 -0.07 4.41 -0.10
CA PHE A 115 -0.18 3.91 -1.47
C PHE A 115 -0.82 5.01 -2.31
N LEU A 116 0.00 5.79 -2.99
CA LEU A 116 -0.43 6.97 -3.74
C LEU A 116 -0.43 6.71 -5.24
N ALA A 117 -1.46 7.20 -5.92
CA ALA A 117 -1.55 7.11 -7.36
C ALA A 117 -0.53 8.03 -8.05
N ASP A 118 0.09 7.55 -9.13
CA ASP A 118 1.04 8.34 -9.92
C ASP A 118 0.33 9.35 -10.84
N SER A 119 -0.97 9.19 -11.02
CA SER A 119 -1.79 10.08 -11.83
C SER A 119 -3.10 10.42 -11.16
N LYS A 120 -3.75 11.51 -11.61
CA LYS A 120 -5.08 11.91 -11.14
C LYS A 120 -6.23 11.05 -11.70
N THR A 121 -5.92 9.94 -12.36
CA THR A 121 -6.91 9.07 -13.01
C THR A 121 -7.66 8.14 -12.05
N PHE A 122 -7.23 8.05 -10.80
CA PHE A 122 -7.97 7.28 -9.79
C PHE A 122 -9.19 8.06 -9.33
N SER A 123 -10.38 7.52 -9.59
CA SER A 123 -11.62 8.07 -9.09
C SER A 123 -11.75 7.91 -7.57
N LEU A 124 -12.56 8.77 -6.96
CA LEU A 124 -12.87 8.67 -5.53
C LEU A 124 -13.54 7.34 -5.18
N ASP A 125 -14.36 6.81 -6.07
CA ASP A 125 -15.03 5.52 -5.90
C ASP A 125 -14.02 4.37 -5.86
N MET A 126 -13.01 4.40 -6.72
CA MET A 126 -11.92 3.42 -6.69
C MET A 126 -11.13 3.48 -5.38
N ILE A 127 -10.83 4.68 -4.90
CA ILE A 127 -10.08 4.88 -3.65
C ILE A 127 -10.90 4.41 -2.45
N SER A 128 -12.17 4.76 -2.39
CA SER A 128 -13.10 4.28 -1.37
C SER A 128 -13.21 2.75 -1.42
N GLY A 129 -13.18 2.19 -2.62
CA GLY A 129 -13.14 0.78 -2.88
C GLY A 129 -11.92 0.08 -2.28
N LEU A 130 -10.78 0.62 -2.53
CA LEU A 130 -9.52 0.11 -2.00
C LEU A 130 -9.44 0.21 -0.48
N GLU A 131 -9.88 1.34 0.10
CA GLU A 131 -9.92 1.52 1.55
C GLU A 131 -10.73 0.44 2.24
N ALA A 132 -11.94 0.22 1.80
CA ALA A 132 -12.81 -0.76 2.44
C ALA A 132 -12.31 -2.20 2.23
N PHE A 133 -11.81 -2.51 1.05
CA PHE A 133 -11.16 -3.80 0.80
C PHE A 133 -9.97 -4.01 1.76
N ALA A 134 -9.13 -3.00 1.94
CA ALA A 134 -7.99 -3.06 2.83
C ALA A 134 -8.40 -3.23 4.30
N ILE A 135 -9.44 -2.52 4.75
CA ILE A 135 -9.99 -2.67 6.11
C ILE A 135 -10.50 -4.10 6.31
N GLY A 136 -11.27 -4.64 5.37
CA GLY A 136 -11.76 -6.01 5.42
C GLY A 136 -10.63 -7.04 5.51
N LYS A 137 -9.59 -6.87 4.72
CA LYS A 137 -8.39 -7.73 4.75
C LYS A 137 -7.63 -7.64 6.08
N ALA A 138 -7.52 -6.44 6.65
CA ALA A 138 -6.87 -6.26 7.95
C ALA A 138 -7.64 -6.94 9.08
N ILE A 139 -8.99 -6.87 9.05
CA ILE A 139 -9.85 -7.54 10.02
C ILE A 139 -9.71 -9.08 9.89
N ASP A 140 -9.77 -9.60 8.67
CA ASP A 140 -9.68 -11.04 8.40
C ASP A 140 -8.32 -11.63 8.76
N ALA A 141 -7.25 -10.86 8.59
CA ALA A 141 -5.89 -11.28 8.89
C ALA A 141 -5.63 -11.48 10.40
N LYS A 142 -6.37 -10.80 11.26
CA LYS A 142 -6.29 -10.90 12.73
C LYS A 142 -4.88 -10.68 13.30
N ARG A 143 -4.05 -9.89 12.62
CA ARG A 143 -2.68 -9.59 13.03
C ARG A 143 -2.55 -8.26 13.75
N TYR A 144 -3.48 -7.34 13.49
CA TYR A 144 -3.52 -6.01 14.05
C TYR A 144 -4.87 -5.75 14.69
N LYS A 145 -4.88 -4.96 15.74
CA LYS A 145 -6.11 -4.34 16.21
C LYS A 145 -6.47 -3.21 15.25
N VAL A 146 -7.59 -3.36 14.53
CA VAL A 146 -8.07 -2.36 13.58
C VAL A 146 -8.80 -1.25 14.34
N GLU A 147 -8.30 -0.03 14.27
CA GLU A 147 -8.82 1.14 14.98
C GLU A 147 -9.95 1.87 14.24
N ASN A 148 -10.30 1.42 13.04
CA ASN A 148 -11.42 2.00 12.30
C ASN A 148 -12.73 1.74 13.00
N THR A 149 -13.48 2.80 13.34
CA THR A 149 -14.75 2.71 14.08
C THR A 149 -15.96 2.45 13.17
N VAL A 150 -15.81 2.65 11.87
CA VAL A 150 -16.84 2.46 10.88
C VAL A 150 -16.42 1.33 9.95
N ASN A 151 -17.16 0.21 9.95
CA ASN A 151 -17.05 -0.77 8.89
C ASN A 151 -17.70 -0.18 7.64
N PRO A 152 -16.93 0.15 6.59
CA PRO A 152 -17.54 0.49 5.33
C PRO A 152 -18.33 -0.72 4.86
N LYS A 153 -19.65 -0.59 4.79
CA LYS A 153 -20.49 -1.62 4.20
C LYS A 153 -20.18 -1.66 2.72
N TYR A 154 -19.52 -2.72 2.31
CA TYR A 154 -19.38 -3.06 0.92
C TYR A 154 -20.61 -3.85 0.49
N GLU A 155 -21.44 -3.21 -0.26
CA GLU A 155 -22.35 -3.92 -1.14
C GLU A 155 -21.62 -4.11 -2.48
N ILE A 156 -21.27 -5.32 -2.73
CA ILE A 156 -20.78 -5.73 -4.04
C ILE A 156 -21.94 -5.77 -5.01
#